data_e190faf8149d2d7f1c70c7407d38f67e
#
_entry.id   e190faf8149d2d7f1c70c7407d38f67e
#
_cell.length_a   1.000
_cell.length_b   1.000
_cell.length_c   1.000
_cell.angle_alpha   90.00
_cell.angle_beta   90.00
_cell.angle_gamma   90.00
#
_symmetry.space_group_name_H-M   'P 1'
#
loop_
_entity.id
_entity.type
_entity.pdbx_description
1 polymer ?
#
loop_
_entity_poly.entity_id
_entity_poly.type
_entity_poly.pdbx_seq_one_letter_code
_entity_poly.pdbx_strand_id
1 'polypeptide(L)'
;MMIPERPSLERRVLAAFDGSSGGDARIPVLLGGCGTGRTSVLLRLRDLIGHSAAQYIDVERVATTPERFLASIRAASPFTGHHHDELGDGAPGARAAFDASLAYLDTARAPGNGPATFLLDEFLELRTFESFPGLRTVLRDLIEVLTSAGNRFVLTTRYSARTHRLLRDAAPRFEIIPVAPLTAAEIRATLPAGAARTVSGSIDDEDDRGREDLAPLVGLIADGRPSYARMITEASATMGPRGASDPVSALSSLLGPGGTISTACRFCYELRLHRARGYGALKAILDVLADEEGLTLTEIALRLRRTPGSTKDYLSWLEDVDLIVSRHKRYSFADPMLRLWVRLHCQVTPPSEEDIAREVHAYVLARLPHSEPALAMAGVAEAAPERDKPWGIIEID
;
A
#
# COMPACT_ATOMS: atom_id res chain seq x y z
N MET A 1 6.57 -9.95 -17.10
CA MET A 1 6.15 -9.90 -15.68
C MET A 1 4.65 -9.70 -15.68
N MET A 2 3.88 -10.70 -15.22
CA MET A 2 2.41 -10.58 -15.17
C MET A 2 2.04 -9.61 -14.04
N ILE A 3 1.35 -8.53 -14.39
CA ILE A 3 0.78 -7.57 -13.44
C ILE A 3 -0.53 -8.18 -12.93
N PRO A 4 -0.76 -8.33 -11.61
CA PRO A 4 -2.00 -8.90 -11.11
C PRO A 4 -3.19 -8.05 -11.56
N GLU A 5 -4.18 -8.70 -12.12
CA GLU A 5 -5.44 -8.06 -12.50
C GLU A 5 -6.29 -7.79 -11.26
N ARG A 6 -6.86 -6.60 -11.19
CA ARG A 6 -7.76 -6.18 -10.10
C ARG A 6 -9.05 -5.56 -10.67
N PRO A 7 -9.90 -6.38 -11.32
CA PRO A 7 -11.02 -5.87 -12.10
C PRO A 7 -12.01 -5.02 -11.30
N SER A 8 -12.20 -5.30 -10.01
CA SER A 8 -13.07 -4.51 -9.15
C SER A 8 -12.52 -3.12 -8.86
N LEU A 9 -11.22 -3.02 -8.60
CA LEU A 9 -10.53 -1.76 -8.35
C LEU A 9 -10.42 -0.93 -9.64
N GLU A 10 -10.04 -1.57 -10.75
CA GLU A 10 -9.94 -0.95 -12.07
C GLU A 10 -11.29 -0.37 -12.52
N ARG A 11 -12.38 -1.14 -12.39
CA ARG A 11 -13.74 -0.65 -12.68
C ARG A 11 -14.15 0.51 -11.79
N ARG A 12 -13.82 0.47 -10.51
CA ARG A 12 -14.13 1.57 -9.58
C ARG A 12 -13.42 2.85 -9.97
N VAL A 13 -12.13 2.77 -10.35
CA VAL A 13 -11.36 3.93 -10.83
C VAL A 13 -11.96 4.50 -12.12
N LEU A 14 -12.30 3.64 -13.08
CA LEU A 14 -12.91 4.10 -14.34
C LEU A 14 -14.31 4.70 -14.12
N ALA A 15 -15.10 4.12 -13.23
CA ALA A 15 -16.44 4.64 -12.89
C ALA A 15 -16.39 6.04 -12.24
N ALA A 16 -15.30 6.36 -11.54
CA ALA A 16 -15.11 7.69 -10.96
C ALA A 16 -14.96 8.80 -12.03
N PHE A 17 -14.42 8.47 -13.21
CA PHE A 17 -14.30 9.43 -14.31
C PHE A 17 -15.64 9.85 -14.91
N ASP A 18 -16.60 8.95 -14.93
CA ASP A 18 -17.86 9.13 -15.67
C ASP A 18 -19.00 9.58 -14.75
N GLY A 19 -18.74 9.71 -13.44
CA GLY A 19 -19.78 10.00 -12.46
C GLY A 19 -20.86 8.90 -12.36
N SER A 20 -20.60 7.72 -12.97
CA SER A 20 -21.57 6.62 -13.09
C SER A 20 -21.99 6.00 -11.74
N SER A 21 -21.34 6.40 -10.66
CA SER A 21 -21.74 6.05 -9.30
C SER A 21 -22.81 6.99 -8.70
N GLY A 22 -23.50 7.79 -9.54
CA GLY A 22 -24.60 8.67 -9.11
C GLY A 22 -24.19 10.05 -8.63
N GLY A 23 -23.01 10.55 -9.05
CA GLY A 23 -22.50 11.88 -8.72
C GLY A 23 -21.65 12.49 -9.83
N ASP A 24 -21.10 13.68 -9.60
CA ASP A 24 -20.15 14.32 -10.52
C ASP A 24 -18.88 13.50 -10.69
N ALA A 25 -18.22 13.66 -11.85
CA ALA A 25 -16.90 13.06 -12.10
C ALA A 25 -15.89 13.45 -11.02
N ARG A 26 -15.16 12.46 -10.50
CA ARG A 26 -14.20 12.62 -9.41
C ARG A 26 -12.81 12.20 -9.83
N ILE A 27 -11.83 12.70 -9.11
CA ILE A 27 -10.42 12.34 -9.27
C ILE A 27 -10.11 11.18 -8.31
N PRO A 28 -9.89 9.94 -8.79
CA PRO A 28 -9.50 8.82 -7.94
C PRO A 28 -8.12 9.03 -7.32
N VAL A 29 -7.99 8.77 -6.02
CA VAL A 29 -6.73 8.79 -5.29
C VAL A 29 -6.50 7.44 -4.64
N LEU A 30 -5.60 6.63 -5.20
CA LEU A 30 -5.28 5.31 -4.71
C LEU A 30 -4.31 5.40 -3.52
N LEU A 31 -4.78 4.99 -2.35
CA LEU A 31 -3.96 4.94 -1.14
C LEU A 31 -3.52 3.51 -0.84
N GLY A 32 -2.24 3.35 -0.51
CA GLY A 32 -1.73 2.06 -0.07
C GLY A 32 -0.24 2.15 0.26
N GLY A 33 0.25 1.35 1.20
CA GLY A 33 1.65 1.29 1.59
C GLY A 33 2.57 0.75 0.49
N CYS A 34 3.86 0.58 0.78
CA CYS A 34 4.81 -0.02 -0.15
C CYS A 34 4.38 -1.45 -0.52
N GLY A 35 4.55 -1.80 -1.79
CA GLY A 35 4.28 -3.15 -2.27
C GLY A 35 2.81 -3.52 -2.45
N THR A 36 1.85 -2.60 -2.25
CA THR A 36 0.41 -2.85 -2.43
C THR A 36 -0.05 -2.91 -3.89
N GLY A 37 0.83 -2.59 -4.85
CA GLY A 37 0.55 -2.70 -6.27
C GLY A 37 -0.09 -1.47 -6.92
N ARG A 38 -0.03 -0.29 -6.31
CA ARG A 38 -0.56 0.97 -6.88
C ARG A 38 -0.05 1.24 -8.29
N THR A 39 1.28 1.21 -8.47
CA THR A 39 1.94 1.36 -9.78
C THR A 39 1.40 0.35 -10.80
N SER A 40 1.22 -0.90 -10.39
CA SER A 40 0.66 -1.95 -11.25
C SER A 40 -0.75 -1.62 -11.71
N VAL A 41 -1.59 -1.09 -10.83
CA VAL A 41 -2.94 -0.63 -11.17
C VAL A 41 -2.89 0.53 -12.18
N LEU A 42 -2.01 1.52 -11.98
CA LEU A 42 -1.86 2.63 -12.95
C LEU A 42 -1.43 2.13 -14.33
N LEU A 43 -0.47 1.21 -14.39
CA LEU A 43 -0.02 0.64 -15.67
C LEU A 43 -1.13 -0.14 -16.37
N ARG A 44 -1.94 -0.91 -15.62
CA ARG A 44 -3.11 -1.58 -16.16
C ARG A 44 -4.18 -0.59 -16.66
N LEU A 45 -4.43 0.47 -15.92
CA LEU A 45 -5.35 1.53 -16.35
C LEU A 45 -4.87 2.20 -17.64
N ARG A 46 -3.56 2.46 -17.77
CA ARG A 46 -2.99 2.98 -19.01
C ARG A 46 -3.27 2.04 -20.19
N ASP A 47 -3.07 0.73 -19.98
CA ASP A 47 -3.31 -0.26 -21.02
C ASP A 47 -4.80 -0.35 -21.39
N LEU A 48 -5.72 -0.23 -20.43
CA LEU A 48 -7.17 -0.24 -20.63
C LEU A 48 -7.68 1.04 -21.31
N ILE A 49 -7.16 2.21 -20.96
CA ILE A 49 -7.55 3.51 -21.54
C ILE A 49 -6.93 3.67 -22.92
N GLY A 50 -5.76 3.11 -23.14
CA GLY A 50 -4.98 3.22 -24.34
C GLY A 50 -3.79 4.16 -24.22
N HIS A 51 -2.64 3.73 -24.71
CA HIS A 51 -1.36 4.43 -24.60
C HIS A 51 -1.33 5.83 -25.26
N SER A 52 -2.18 6.08 -26.25
CA SER A 52 -2.30 7.39 -26.89
C SER A 52 -3.19 8.37 -26.12
N ALA A 53 -4.05 7.88 -25.21
CA ALA A 53 -5.00 8.69 -24.44
C ALA A 53 -4.61 8.81 -22.96
N ALA A 54 -3.64 8.04 -22.48
CA ALA A 54 -3.20 8.02 -21.10
C ALA A 54 -1.68 8.13 -20.95
N GLN A 55 -1.22 9.07 -20.14
CA GLN A 55 0.18 9.25 -19.77
C GLN A 55 0.42 8.81 -18.33
N TYR A 56 1.34 7.86 -18.14
CA TYR A 56 1.85 7.48 -16.84
C TYR A 56 3.06 8.34 -16.48
N ILE A 57 3.07 8.90 -15.27
CA ILE A 57 4.13 9.76 -14.73
C ILE A 57 4.55 9.23 -13.37
N ASP A 58 5.75 8.68 -13.29
CA ASP A 58 6.42 8.32 -12.05
C ASP A 58 7.01 9.59 -11.41
N VAL A 59 6.22 10.24 -10.57
CA VAL A 59 6.57 11.53 -9.97
C VAL A 59 7.79 11.39 -9.07
N GLU A 60 7.90 10.31 -8.28
CA GLU A 60 9.04 10.09 -7.39
C GLU A 60 10.36 10.07 -8.17
N ARG A 61 10.35 9.51 -9.37
CA ARG A 61 11.52 9.40 -10.23
C ARG A 61 11.88 10.71 -10.93
N VAL A 62 10.89 11.48 -11.39
CA VAL A 62 11.12 12.64 -12.25
C VAL A 62 11.07 13.99 -11.53
N ALA A 63 10.48 14.08 -10.34
CA ALA A 63 10.35 15.32 -9.57
C ALA A 63 11.63 15.68 -8.79
N THR A 64 12.76 15.79 -9.48
CA THR A 64 14.04 16.22 -8.88
C THR A 64 14.18 17.73 -8.88
N THR A 65 13.88 18.40 -9.99
CA THR A 65 13.72 19.85 -10.11
C THR A 65 12.49 20.15 -10.98
N PRO A 66 11.87 21.34 -10.85
CA PRO A 66 10.73 21.71 -11.69
C PRO A 66 11.02 21.66 -13.19
N GLU A 67 12.21 22.09 -13.61
CA GLU A 67 12.65 22.09 -15.01
C GLU A 67 12.78 20.65 -15.54
N ARG A 68 13.38 19.76 -14.76
CA ARG A 68 13.53 18.36 -15.15
C ARG A 68 12.19 17.63 -15.17
N PHE A 69 11.30 17.94 -14.25
CA PHE A 69 9.95 17.44 -14.25
C PHE A 69 9.21 17.83 -15.53
N LEU A 70 9.20 19.13 -15.89
CA LEU A 70 8.61 19.65 -17.12
C LEU A 70 9.17 18.93 -18.35
N ALA A 71 10.49 18.87 -18.46
CA ALA A 71 11.15 18.20 -19.58
C ALA A 71 10.75 16.71 -19.69
N SER A 72 10.70 16.00 -18.53
CA SER A 72 10.35 14.57 -18.49
C SER A 72 8.90 14.30 -18.88
N ILE A 73 7.93 15.10 -18.38
CA ILE A 73 6.51 14.89 -18.71
C ILE A 73 6.21 15.22 -20.18
N ARG A 74 6.89 16.22 -20.76
CA ARG A 74 6.76 16.56 -22.19
C ARG A 74 7.41 15.51 -23.09
N ALA A 75 8.62 15.07 -22.76
CA ALA A 75 9.35 14.06 -23.55
C ALA A 75 8.62 12.70 -23.60
N ALA A 76 7.91 12.33 -22.53
CA ALA A 76 7.12 11.10 -22.45
C ALA A 76 5.65 11.30 -22.84
N SER A 77 5.26 12.45 -23.39
CA SER A 77 3.88 12.76 -23.75
C SER A 77 3.41 11.92 -24.94
N PRO A 78 2.28 11.20 -24.82
CA PRO A 78 1.63 10.56 -25.97
C PRO A 78 0.70 11.51 -26.73
N PHE A 79 0.52 12.75 -26.24
CA PHE A 79 -0.46 13.69 -26.75
C PHE A 79 0.10 14.51 -27.90
N THR A 80 -0.71 14.76 -28.92
CA THR A 80 -0.36 15.58 -30.09
C THR A 80 -0.66 17.04 -29.82
N GLY A 81 0.20 17.95 -30.32
CA GLY A 81 -0.11 19.40 -30.36
C GLY A 81 0.63 20.29 -29.35
N HIS A 82 1.57 19.78 -28.58
CA HIS A 82 2.42 20.64 -27.78
C HIS A 82 3.63 21.10 -28.60
N HIS A 83 3.50 22.30 -29.18
CA HIS A 83 4.63 22.96 -29.85
C HIS A 83 5.76 23.20 -28.84
N HIS A 84 6.96 22.79 -29.21
CA HIS A 84 8.22 23.02 -28.49
C HIS A 84 8.60 24.53 -28.40
N ASP A 85 7.78 25.44 -28.93
CA ASP A 85 8.22 26.76 -29.39
C ASP A 85 8.06 27.93 -28.43
N GLU A 86 7.63 27.75 -27.16
CA GLU A 86 7.44 28.92 -26.27
C GLU A 86 8.40 29.03 -25.08
N LEU A 87 9.35 28.15 -24.96
CA LEU A 87 10.46 28.39 -24.04
C LEU A 87 11.56 29.11 -24.82
N GLY A 88 11.61 30.46 -24.65
CA GLY A 88 12.70 31.26 -25.19
C GLY A 88 14.08 30.69 -24.82
N ASP A 89 15.15 31.12 -25.51
CA ASP A 89 16.54 30.61 -25.46
C ASP A 89 17.20 30.49 -24.08
N GLY A 90 16.47 30.70 -22.97
CA GLY A 90 16.90 30.54 -21.59
C GLY A 90 16.12 29.42 -20.88
N ALA A 91 16.81 28.56 -20.12
CA ALA A 91 16.14 27.60 -19.25
C ALA A 91 15.18 28.36 -18.31
N PRO A 92 13.87 27.98 -18.24
CA PRO A 92 12.91 28.67 -17.37
C PRO A 92 13.35 28.48 -15.91
N GLY A 93 13.21 29.53 -15.10
CA GLY A 93 13.41 29.39 -13.65
C GLY A 93 12.39 28.42 -13.04
N ALA A 94 12.68 27.90 -11.85
CA ALA A 94 11.91 26.84 -11.20
C ALA A 94 10.39 27.12 -11.14
N ARG A 95 9.98 28.35 -10.82
CA ARG A 95 8.55 28.75 -10.80
C ARG A 95 7.93 28.66 -12.19
N ALA A 96 8.57 29.23 -13.20
CA ALA A 96 8.06 29.20 -14.57
C ALA A 96 7.96 27.77 -15.12
N ALA A 97 8.94 26.92 -14.82
CA ALA A 97 8.90 25.50 -15.21
C ALA A 97 7.75 24.75 -14.53
N PHE A 98 7.49 25.05 -13.26
CA PHE A 98 6.36 24.43 -12.56
C PHE A 98 5.02 24.92 -13.13
N ASP A 99 4.85 26.24 -13.36
CA ASP A 99 3.66 26.80 -13.97
C ASP A 99 3.42 26.22 -15.38
N ALA A 100 4.48 26.04 -16.17
CA ALA A 100 4.40 25.37 -17.48
C ALA A 100 4.03 23.88 -17.36
N SER A 101 4.42 23.21 -16.27
CA SER A 101 3.97 21.83 -16.00
C SER A 101 2.48 21.77 -15.69
N LEU A 102 1.98 22.70 -14.87
CA LEU A 102 0.56 22.81 -14.56
C LEU A 102 -0.27 23.15 -15.81
N ALA A 103 0.20 24.10 -16.62
CA ALA A 103 -0.43 24.43 -17.89
C ALA A 103 -0.48 23.22 -18.85
N TYR A 104 0.58 22.42 -18.89
CA TYR A 104 0.59 21.17 -19.66
C TYR A 104 -0.48 20.18 -19.19
N LEU A 105 -0.61 19.98 -17.88
CA LEU A 105 -1.62 19.10 -17.30
C LEU A 105 -3.05 19.56 -17.61
N ASP A 106 -3.28 20.87 -17.73
CA ASP A 106 -4.58 21.46 -18.04
C ASP A 106 -4.91 21.41 -19.54
N THR A 107 -3.95 21.77 -20.38
CA THR A 107 -4.19 22.03 -21.81
C THR A 107 -3.96 20.85 -22.73
N ALA A 108 -3.25 19.81 -22.30
CA ALA A 108 -3.00 18.62 -23.13
C ALA A 108 -4.30 17.95 -23.57
N ARG A 109 -4.32 17.43 -24.80
CA ARG A 109 -5.49 16.72 -25.34
C ARG A 109 -5.07 15.38 -25.96
N ALA A 110 -5.91 14.38 -25.74
CA ALA A 110 -5.78 13.09 -26.40
C ALA A 110 -6.10 13.20 -27.91
N PRO A 111 -5.69 12.23 -28.74
CA PRO A 111 -6.06 12.20 -30.14
C PRO A 111 -7.56 12.39 -30.37
N GLY A 112 -7.96 13.19 -31.36
CA GLY A 112 -9.35 13.56 -31.57
C GLY A 112 -9.88 14.67 -30.67
N ASN A 113 -8.97 15.40 -29.98
CA ASN A 113 -9.28 16.51 -29.07
C ASN A 113 -10.10 16.10 -27.81
N GLY A 114 -10.07 14.82 -27.47
CA GLY A 114 -10.66 14.31 -26.25
C GLY A 114 -9.86 14.69 -25.00
N PRO A 115 -10.42 14.45 -23.78
CA PRO A 115 -9.70 14.69 -22.55
C PRO A 115 -8.49 13.74 -22.44
N ALA A 116 -7.32 14.31 -22.10
CA ALA A 116 -6.14 13.54 -21.76
C ALA A 116 -6.31 12.90 -20.39
N THR A 117 -5.74 11.71 -20.18
CA THR A 117 -5.72 11.06 -18.88
C THR A 117 -4.30 11.02 -18.32
N PHE A 118 -4.10 11.57 -17.14
CA PHE A 118 -2.82 11.57 -16.43
C PHE A 118 -2.85 10.64 -15.24
N LEU A 119 -1.90 9.71 -15.17
CA LEU A 119 -1.73 8.73 -14.13
C LEU A 119 -0.49 9.12 -13.32
N LEU A 120 -0.68 9.87 -12.22
CA LEU A 120 0.39 10.44 -11.40
C LEU A 120 0.73 9.49 -10.24
N ASP A 121 1.81 8.74 -10.39
CA ASP A 121 2.31 7.83 -9.34
C ASP A 121 3.13 8.61 -8.31
N GLU A 122 2.82 8.42 -7.01
CA GLU A 122 3.43 9.13 -5.87
C GLU A 122 3.36 10.67 -5.98
N PHE A 123 2.19 11.22 -6.31
CA PHE A 123 2.02 12.65 -6.59
C PHE A 123 2.49 13.59 -5.48
N LEU A 124 2.48 13.14 -4.20
CA LEU A 124 2.96 13.95 -3.08
C LEU A 124 4.48 14.20 -3.09
N GLU A 125 5.23 13.49 -3.92
CA GLU A 125 6.68 13.75 -4.08
C GLU A 125 6.96 15.07 -4.80
N LEU A 126 5.98 15.69 -5.47
CA LEU A 126 6.08 17.08 -5.94
C LEU A 126 6.38 18.07 -4.81
N ARG A 127 6.10 17.70 -3.56
CA ARG A 127 6.50 18.50 -2.39
C ARG A 127 8.01 18.82 -2.35
N THR A 128 8.83 18.03 -3.00
CA THR A 128 10.27 18.29 -3.14
C THR A 128 10.52 19.69 -3.70
N PHE A 129 9.61 20.19 -4.52
CA PHE A 129 9.70 21.54 -5.11
C PHE A 129 9.47 22.67 -4.11
N GLU A 130 8.89 22.43 -2.93
CA GLU A 130 8.72 23.44 -1.88
C GLU A 130 10.05 24.03 -1.40
N SER A 131 11.16 23.33 -1.65
CA SER A 131 12.52 23.81 -1.36
C SER A 131 13.03 24.89 -2.34
N PHE A 132 12.38 25.04 -3.50
CA PHE A 132 12.75 26.03 -4.50
C PHE A 132 12.08 27.38 -4.25
N PRO A 133 12.75 28.51 -4.59
CA PRO A 133 12.18 29.83 -4.43
C PRO A 133 10.83 29.99 -5.15
N GLY A 134 9.84 30.55 -4.46
CA GLY A 134 8.51 30.80 -5.03
C GLY A 134 7.59 29.60 -5.14
N LEU A 135 7.99 28.40 -4.66
CA LEU A 135 7.24 27.13 -4.80
C LEU A 135 6.74 26.57 -3.45
N ARG A 136 6.45 27.40 -2.45
CA ARG A 136 5.96 26.94 -1.13
C ARG A 136 4.56 26.33 -1.15
N THR A 137 3.77 26.55 -2.21
CA THR A 137 2.37 26.13 -2.34
C THR A 137 2.13 25.09 -3.42
N VAL A 138 3.18 24.42 -3.87
CA VAL A 138 3.18 23.45 -5.00
C VAL A 138 1.99 22.50 -4.98
N LEU A 139 1.73 21.84 -3.85
CA LEU A 139 0.63 20.88 -3.76
C LEU A 139 -0.74 21.55 -3.81
N ARG A 140 -0.89 22.77 -3.28
CA ARG A 140 -2.13 23.52 -3.38
C ARG A 140 -2.38 23.95 -4.82
N ASP A 141 -1.35 24.54 -5.47
CA ASP A 141 -1.42 24.99 -6.87
C ASP A 141 -1.76 23.81 -7.78
N LEU A 142 -1.16 22.63 -7.53
CA LEU A 142 -1.50 21.39 -8.24
C LEU A 142 -2.97 21.02 -8.05
N ILE A 143 -3.47 20.93 -6.82
CA ILE A 143 -4.85 20.56 -6.53
C ILE A 143 -5.85 21.51 -7.19
N GLU A 144 -5.55 22.80 -7.21
CA GLU A 144 -6.38 23.80 -7.88
C GLU A 144 -6.49 23.51 -9.38
N VAL A 145 -5.38 23.25 -10.05
CA VAL A 145 -5.36 22.89 -11.48
C VAL A 145 -6.09 21.56 -11.72
N LEU A 146 -5.80 20.51 -10.95
CA LEU A 146 -6.45 19.21 -11.14
C LEU A 146 -7.97 19.28 -11.00
N THR A 147 -8.48 20.15 -10.12
CA THR A 147 -9.93 20.28 -9.88
C THR A 147 -10.63 21.17 -10.88
N SER A 148 -9.92 22.07 -11.57
CA SER A 148 -10.47 22.98 -12.59
C SER A 148 -10.28 22.48 -14.01
N ALA A 149 -9.28 21.62 -14.27
CA ALA A 149 -8.95 21.13 -15.59
C ALA A 149 -10.04 20.22 -16.18
N GLY A 150 -10.19 20.27 -17.51
CA GLY A 150 -11.08 19.37 -18.26
C GLY A 150 -10.50 17.98 -18.53
N ASN A 151 -9.29 17.70 -18.07
CA ASN A 151 -8.60 16.42 -18.22
C ASN A 151 -8.92 15.46 -17.09
N ARG A 152 -8.58 14.18 -17.27
CA ARG A 152 -8.80 13.11 -16.28
C ARG A 152 -7.51 12.82 -15.52
N PHE A 153 -7.62 12.60 -14.20
CA PHE A 153 -6.47 12.33 -13.36
C PHE A 153 -6.72 11.11 -12.48
N VAL A 154 -5.69 10.28 -12.31
CA VAL A 154 -5.62 9.26 -11.26
C VAL A 154 -4.34 9.51 -10.48
N LEU A 155 -4.47 9.64 -9.18
CA LEU A 155 -3.35 9.90 -8.28
C LEU A 155 -3.05 8.66 -7.44
N THR A 156 -1.78 8.43 -7.15
CA THR A 156 -1.41 7.44 -6.12
C THR A 156 -0.48 8.06 -5.10
N THR A 157 -0.53 7.54 -3.90
CA THR A 157 0.43 7.86 -2.86
C THR A 157 0.42 6.82 -1.75
N ARG A 158 1.56 6.71 -1.04
CA ARG A 158 1.69 5.91 0.18
C ARG A 158 1.32 6.68 1.45
N TYR A 159 1.24 8.00 1.40
CA TYR A 159 1.11 8.87 2.57
C TYR A 159 -0.35 9.18 2.91
N SER A 160 -1.02 8.24 3.58
CA SER A 160 -2.46 8.35 3.88
C SER A 160 -2.81 9.59 4.72
N ALA A 161 -2.13 9.80 5.85
CA ALA A 161 -2.40 10.92 6.74
C ALA A 161 -2.22 12.30 6.06
N ARG A 162 -1.19 12.43 5.22
CA ARG A 162 -0.94 13.66 4.45
C ARG A 162 -2.00 13.91 3.41
N THR A 163 -2.41 12.86 2.69
CA THR A 163 -3.45 12.95 1.65
C THR A 163 -4.76 13.44 2.23
N HIS A 164 -5.21 12.86 3.34
CA HIS A 164 -6.44 13.28 4.00
C HIS A 164 -6.38 14.74 4.47
N ARG A 165 -5.21 15.21 4.93
CA ARG A 165 -5.05 16.62 5.30
C ARG A 165 -5.05 17.56 4.09
N LEU A 166 -4.33 17.19 3.02
CA LEU A 166 -4.22 18.00 1.81
C LEU A 166 -5.58 18.13 1.10
N LEU A 167 -6.32 17.04 0.99
CA LEU A 167 -7.56 16.99 0.20
C LEU A 167 -8.81 17.39 1.01
N ARG A 168 -8.68 17.76 2.29
CA ARG A 168 -9.81 18.06 3.17
C ARG A 168 -10.76 19.10 2.57
N ASP A 169 -10.21 20.20 2.07
CA ASP A 169 -10.97 21.34 1.58
C ASP A 169 -11.50 21.13 0.14
N ALA A 170 -10.91 20.18 -0.60
CA ALA A 170 -11.31 19.80 -1.96
C ALA A 170 -11.98 18.41 -2.00
N ALA A 171 -12.40 17.86 -0.87
CA ALA A 171 -12.90 16.49 -0.75
C ALA A 171 -14.01 16.10 -1.74
N PRO A 172 -14.97 16.98 -2.11
CA PRO A 172 -16.02 16.60 -3.07
C PRO A 172 -15.50 16.23 -4.47
N ARG A 173 -14.34 16.76 -4.86
CA ARG A 173 -13.73 16.50 -6.19
C ARG A 173 -12.88 15.24 -6.22
N PHE A 174 -12.58 14.64 -5.09
CA PHE A 174 -11.71 13.47 -4.98
C PHE A 174 -12.46 12.25 -4.45
N GLU A 175 -12.12 11.09 -5.00
CA GLU A 175 -12.51 9.80 -4.43
C GLU A 175 -11.28 9.09 -3.87
N ILE A 176 -11.17 9.01 -2.55
CA ILE A 176 -10.09 8.27 -1.89
C ILE A 176 -10.41 6.78 -1.91
N ILE A 177 -9.57 6.01 -2.59
CA ILE A 177 -9.74 4.57 -2.79
C ILE A 177 -8.57 3.85 -2.11
N PRO A 178 -8.77 3.20 -0.95
CA PRO A 178 -7.77 2.33 -0.38
C PRO A 178 -7.50 1.12 -1.30
N VAL A 179 -6.23 0.86 -1.59
CA VAL A 179 -5.84 -0.34 -2.32
C VAL A 179 -5.89 -1.52 -1.36
N ALA A 180 -6.97 -2.29 -1.43
CA ALA A 180 -7.19 -3.45 -0.58
C ALA A 180 -6.10 -4.52 -0.78
N PRO A 181 -5.81 -5.37 0.23
CA PRO A 181 -5.00 -6.56 0.06
C PRO A 181 -5.50 -7.46 -1.07
N LEU A 182 -4.62 -8.22 -1.71
CA LEU A 182 -5.02 -9.25 -2.68
C LEU A 182 -5.85 -10.33 -2.00
N THR A 183 -6.90 -10.75 -2.66
CA THR A 183 -7.66 -11.95 -2.28
C THR A 183 -6.89 -13.22 -2.63
N ALA A 184 -7.24 -14.35 -2.01
CA ALA A 184 -6.64 -15.64 -2.35
C ALA A 184 -6.80 -16.00 -3.85
N ALA A 185 -7.92 -15.62 -4.48
CA ALA A 185 -8.16 -15.81 -5.90
C ALA A 185 -7.21 -14.97 -6.78
N GLU A 186 -7.01 -13.70 -6.42
CA GLU A 186 -6.06 -12.82 -7.11
C GLU A 186 -4.61 -13.31 -6.94
N ILE A 187 -4.25 -13.83 -5.76
CA ILE A 187 -2.93 -14.43 -5.53
C ILE A 187 -2.78 -15.69 -6.37
N ARG A 188 -3.79 -16.58 -6.38
CA ARG A 188 -3.75 -17.80 -7.19
C ARG A 188 -3.53 -17.49 -8.68
N ALA A 189 -4.14 -16.44 -9.19
CA ALA A 189 -3.96 -16.01 -10.58
C ALA A 189 -2.53 -15.51 -10.88
N THR A 190 -1.77 -15.11 -9.85
CA THR A 190 -0.38 -14.63 -10.00
C THR A 190 0.65 -15.75 -9.83
N LEU A 191 0.24 -16.91 -9.29
CA LEU A 191 1.13 -18.05 -9.11
C LEU A 191 1.54 -18.65 -10.46
N PRO A 192 2.82 -19.02 -10.67
CA PRO A 192 3.24 -19.76 -11.84
C PRO A 192 2.44 -21.07 -11.95
N ALA A 193 2.08 -21.47 -13.15
CA ALA A 193 1.24 -22.67 -13.40
C ALA A 193 1.81 -23.99 -12.79
N GLY A 194 3.09 -24.00 -12.41
CA GLY A 194 3.73 -25.11 -11.70
C GLY A 194 3.76 -24.99 -10.17
N ALA A 195 3.55 -23.81 -9.61
CA ALA A 195 3.62 -23.57 -8.16
C ALA A 195 2.33 -24.03 -7.41
N ALA A 196 1.28 -24.37 -8.14
CA ALA A 196 0.08 -24.98 -7.58
C ALA A 196 0.24 -26.51 -7.34
N ARG A 197 1.39 -27.07 -7.62
CA ARG A 197 1.66 -28.50 -7.43
C ARG A 197 2.41 -28.72 -6.12
N THR A 198 1.69 -29.04 -5.10
CA THR A 198 2.25 -29.56 -3.84
C THR A 198 2.47 -31.05 -3.86
N VAL A 199 3.41 -31.39 -3.05
CA VAL A 199 3.88 -32.71 -2.69
C VAL A 199 2.76 -33.62 -2.26
N SER A 200 2.54 -34.68 -3.02
CA SER A 200 2.32 -35.98 -2.47
C SER A 200 2.84 -37.03 -3.45
N GLY A 201 3.83 -37.82 -2.99
CA GLY A 201 4.34 -38.96 -3.74
C GLY A 201 3.24 -40.01 -3.82
N SER A 202 2.78 -40.28 -5.02
CA SER A 202 2.47 -41.56 -5.63
C SER A 202 1.79 -41.26 -6.95
N ILE A 203 2.33 -41.85 -7.98
CA ILE A 203 1.79 -41.94 -9.32
C ILE A 203 0.73 -43.06 -9.18
N ASP A 204 -0.49 -42.69 -8.85
CA ASP A 204 -1.69 -43.52 -9.18
C ASP A 204 -2.93 -42.78 -8.66
N ASP A 205 -3.74 -42.44 -9.62
CA ASP A 205 -5.19 -42.24 -9.64
C ASP A 205 -5.99 -41.51 -8.51
N GLU A 206 -6.84 -40.61 -9.01
CA GLU A 206 -8.20 -40.35 -8.51
C GLU A 206 -8.42 -39.50 -7.26
N ASP A 207 -7.49 -38.67 -6.77
CA ASP A 207 -7.89 -37.68 -5.76
C ASP A 207 -7.34 -36.30 -6.01
N ASP A 208 -8.10 -35.50 -6.77
CA ASP A 208 -7.92 -34.02 -6.90
C ASP A 208 -8.11 -33.28 -5.55
N ARG A 209 -8.28 -34.00 -4.45
CA ARG A 209 -8.49 -33.53 -3.07
C ARG A 209 -7.22 -33.33 -2.27
N GLY A 210 -6.05 -33.68 -2.80
CA GLY A 210 -4.75 -33.54 -2.11
C GLY A 210 -3.90 -32.37 -2.52
N ARG A 211 -4.38 -31.49 -3.41
CA ARG A 211 -3.66 -30.26 -3.80
C ARG A 211 -3.94 -29.16 -2.77
N GLU A 212 -3.07 -29.03 -1.82
CA GLU A 212 -3.10 -27.92 -0.90
C GLU A 212 -2.94 -26.60 -1.68
N ASP A 213 -3.98 -25.77 -1.71
CA ASP A 213 -3.94 -24.46 -2.34
C ASP A 213 -3.08 -23.53 -1.48
N LEU A 214 -1.85 -23.22 -1.94
CA LEU A 214 -0.93 -22.35 -1.22
C LEU A 214 -1.33 -20.87 -1.26
N ALA A 215 -2.27 -20.48 -2.11
CA ALA A 215 -2.64 -19.07 -2.26
C ALA A 215 -3.18 -18.43 -0.98
N PRO A 216 -4.02 -19.10 -0.15
CA PRO A 216 -4.45 -18.58 1.13
C PRO A 216 -3.28 -18.36 2.10
N LEU A 217 -2.35 -19.32 2.20
CA LEU A 217 -1.19 -19.22 3.08
C LEU A 217 -0.23 -18.12 2.63
N VAL A 218 0.10 -18.04 1.34
CA VAL A 218 0.92 -16.96 0.78
C VAL A 218 0.25 -15.62 1.00
N GLY A 219 -1.07 -15.52 0.82
CA GLY A 219 -1.84 -14.30 1.06
C GLY A 219 -1.76 -13.82 2.51
N LEU A 220 -1.88 -14.74 3.42
CA LEU A 220 -1.82 -14.50 4.86
C LEU A 220 -0.41 -14.05 5.30
N ILE A 221 0.63 -14.74 4.81
CA ILE A 221 2.03 -14.41 5.10
C ILE A 221 2.42 -13.06 4.50
N ALA A 222 1.99 -12.81 3.25
CA ALA A 222 2.29 -11.58 2.52
C ALA A 222 1.41 -10.38 2.94
N ASP A 223 0.48 -10.54 3.87
CA ASP A 223 -0.52 -9.53 4.23
C ASP A 223 -1.30 -9.04 2.98
N GLY A 224 -1.53 -9.94 2.01
CA GLY A 224 -2.16 -9.64 0.73
C GLY A 224 -1.39 -8.63 -0.15
N ARG A 225 -0.12 -8.37 0.13
CA ARG A 225 0.70 -7.44 -0.67
C ARG A 225 1.33 -8.15 -1.87
N PRO A 226 1.05 -7.68 -3.10
CA PRO A 226 1.54 -8.31 -4.34
C PRO A 226 3.06 -8.52 -4.38
N SER A 227 3.84 -7.56 -3.86
CA SER A 227 5.29 -7.64 -3.87
C SER A 227 5.82 -8.79 -3.01
N TYR A 228 5.29 -8.94 -1.78
CA TYR A 228 5.70 -10.01 -0.88
C TYR A 228 5.17 -11.36 -1.35
N ALA A 229 3.89 -11.42 -1.79
CA ALA A 229 3.32 -12.64 -2.33
C ALA A 229 4.16 -13.20 -3.48
N ARG A 230 4.59 -12.33 -4.41
CA ARG A 230 5.47 -12.72 -5.51
C ARG A 230 6.82 -13.22 -5.04
N MET A 231 7.52 -12.48 -4.16
CA MET A 231 8.84 -12.89 -3.66
C MET A 231 8.77 -14.25 -2.94
N ILE A 232 7.75 -14.45 -2.10
CA ILE A 232 7.56 -15.70 -1.36
C ILE A 232 7.28 -16.84 -2.33
N THR A 233 6.42 -16.65 -3.33
CA THR A 233 6.09 -17.67 -4.32
C THR A 233 7.27 -18.05 -5.19
N GLU A 234 8.02 -17.05 -5.70
CA GLU A 234 9.22 -17.28 -6.51
C GLU A 234 10.29 -18.06 -5.71
N ALA A 235 10.50 -17.70 -4.44
CA ALA A 235 11.45 -18.40 -3.58
C ALA A 235 10.97 -19.82 -3.23
N SER A 236 9.69 -19.99 -2.89
CA SER A 236 9.12 -21.32 -2.60
C SER A 236 9.28 -22.29 -3.77
N ALA A 237 9.11 -21.80 -5.00
CA ALA A 237 9.23 -22.62 -6.20
C ALA A 237 10.68 -23.10 -6.45
N THR A 238 11.70 -22.37 -5.95
CA THR A 238 13.12 -22.68 -6.18
C THR A 238 13.75 -23.51 -5.06
N MET A 239 13.17 -23.49 -3.85
CA MET A 239 13.80 -24.11 -2.66
C MET A 239 13.39 -25.57 -2.40
N GLY A 240 12.30 -26.04 -3.00
CA GLY A 240 11.77 -27.37 -2.72
C GLY A 240 12.45 -28.49 -3.51
N PRO A 241 12.93 -29.58 -2.87
CA PRO A 241 13.29 -30.78 -3.59
C PRO A 241 12.04 -31.41 -4.21
N ARG A 242 12.03 -31.60 -5.52
CA ARG A 242 10.99 -32.31 -6.29
C ARG A 242 9.58 -31.68 -6.21
N GLY A 243 9.47 -30.32 -6.06
CA GLY A 243 8.18 -29.63 -6.16
C GLY A 243 7.45 -29.41 -4.84
N ALA A 244 8.08 -29.64 -3.69
CA ALA A 244 7.55 -29.23 -2.40
C ALA A 244 7.79 -27.72 -2.20
N SER A 245 6.74 -26.92 -2.35
CA SER A 245 6.80 -25.49 -2.06
C SER A 245 6.51 -25.27 -0.57
N ASP A 246 7.47 -24.69 0.15
CA ASP A 246 7.29 -24.29 1.55
C ASP A 246 7.40 -22.75 1.68
N PRO A 247 6.26 -22.03 1.73
CA PRO A 247 6.25 -20.58 1.87
C PRO A 247 6.85 -20.08 3.19
N VAL A 248 6.85 -20.88 4.26
CA VAL A 248 7.37 -20.49 5.58
C VAL A 248 8.90 -20.51 5.57
N SER A 249 9.49 -21.59 5.08
CA SER A 249 10.95 -21.67 4.88
C SER A 249 11.45 -20.66 3.86
N ALA A 250 10.67 -20.41 2.79
CA ALA A 250 10.98 -19.37 1.82
C ALA A 250 11.00 -17.99 2.48
N LEU A 251 10.03 -17.65 3.32
CA LEU A 251 10.00 -16.39 4.05
C LEU A 251 11.21 -16.25 4.98
N SER A 252 11.60 -17.32 5.68
CA SER A 252 12.79 -17.33 6.55
C SER A 252 14.05 -16.98 5.76
N SER A 253 14.25 -17.60 4.60
CA SER A 253 15.37 -17.29 3.71
C SER A 253 15.32 -15.85 3.17
N LEU A 254 14.14 -15.37 2.78
CA LEU A 254 13.95 -14.01 2.25
C LEU A 254 14.15 -12.91 3.31
N LEU A 255 13.99 -13.23 4.59
CA LEU A 255 14.27 -12.36 5.73
C LEU A 255 15.69 -12.51 6.25
N GLY A 256 16.41 -13.54 5.84
CA GLY A 256 17.81 -13.77 6.20
C GLY A 256 18.77 -12.69 5.67
N PRO A 257 20.06 -12.76 6.01
CA PRO A 257 21.08 -11.86 5.52
C PRO A 257 21.14 -11.88 3.98
N GLY A 258 20.99 -10.70 3.36
CA GLY A 258 20.97 -10.57 1.89
C GLY A 258 19.66 -11.01 1.21
N GLY A 259 18.68 -11.47 1.95
CA GLY A 259 17.35 -11.82 1.42
C GLY A 259 16.64 -10.62 0.81
N THR A 260 15.83 -10.87 -0.23
CA THR A 260 15.19 -9.78 -0.98
C THR A 260 14.14 -9.02 -0.17
N ILE A 261 13.37 -9.70 0.70
CA ILE A 261 12.43 -9.03 1.62
C ILE A 261 13.21 -8.23 2.67
N SER A 262 14.29 -8.80 3.24
CA SER A 262 15.12 -8.07 4.20
C SER A 262 15.72 -6.80 3.57
N THR A 263 16.21 -6.88 2.34
CA THR A 263 16.75 -5.72 1.62
C THR A 263 15.68 -4.68 1.34
N ALA A 264 14.48 -5.09 0.91
CA ALA A 264 13.35 -4.19 0.66
C ALA A 264 12.87 -3.50 1.94
N CYS A 265 12.74 -4.23 3.04
CA CYS A 265 12.36 -3.68 4.34
C CYS A 265 13.40 -2.68 4.86
N ARG A 266 14.69 -3.03 4.78
CA ARG A 266 15.79 -2.14 5.16
C ARG A 266 15.75 -0.83 4.38
N PHE A 267 15.60 -0.91 3.06
CA PHE A 267 15.52 0.26 2.20
C PHE A 267 14.32 1.14 2.58
N CYS A 268 13.14 0.55 2.74
CA CYS A 268 11.94 1.27 3.15
C CYS A 268 12.11 1.93 4.53
N TYR A 269 12.68 1.23 5.49
CA TYR A 269 12.91 1.71 6.85
C TYR A 269 13.87 2.90 6.88
N GLU A 270 15.06 2.75 6.31
CA GLU A 270 16.09 3.80 6.32
C GLU A 270 15.65 5.04 5.53
N LEU A 271 15.13 4.87 4.32
CA LEU A 271 14.68 5.98 3.48
C LEU A 271 13.60 6.82 4.18
N ARG A 272 12.65 6.20 4.86
CA ARG A 272 11.57 6.90 5.54
C ARG A 272 12.04 7.59 6.81
N LEU A 273 12.92 6.97 7.57
CA LEU A 273 13.51 7.58 8.76
C LEU A 273 14.40 8.79 8.44
N HIS A 274 15.16 8.73 7.34
CA HIS A 274 15.96 9.89 6.90
C HIS A 274 15.12 11.10 6.50
N ARG A 275 13.88 10.88 6.07
CA ARG A 275 12.92 11.95 5.76
C ARG A 275 12.24 12.56 7.00
N ALA A 276 12.40 11.93 8.16
CA ALA A 276 11.81 12.38 9.42
C ALA A 276 12.87 12.99 10.34
N ARG A 277 12.45 13.98 11.16
CA ARG A 277 13.34 14.60 12.17
C ARG A 277 13.39 13.74 13.44
N GLY A 278 14.56 13.64 14.08
CA GLY A 278 14.68 12.98 15.38
C GLY A 278 14.94 11.46 15.29
N TYR A 279 15.80 11.04 14.40
CA TYR A 279 16.13 9.66 14.05
C TYR A 279 16.22 8.68 15.23
N GLY A 280 16.98 9.00 16.28
CA GLY A 280 17.14 8.09 17.46
C GLY A 280 15.84 7.88 18.25
N ALA A 281 15.03 8.95 18.41
CA ALA A 281 13.75 8.83 19.11
C ALA A 281 12.72 8.05 18.29
N LEU A 282 12.75 8.20 16.97
CA LEU A 282 11.88 7.47 16.06
C LEU A 282 12.19 5.98 16.06
N LYS A 283 13.48 5.60 16.03
CA LYS A 283 13.90 4.21 16.16
C LYS A 283 13.41 3.61 17.47
N ALA A 284 13.61 4.30 18.59
CA ALA A 284 13.18 3.80 19.90
C ALA A 284 11.64 3.59 19.97
N ILE A 285 10.84 4.44 19.31
CA ILE A 285 9.39 4.21 19.20
C ILE A 285 9.09 2.96 18.37
N LEU A 286 9.78 2.79 17.24
CA LEU A 286 9.57 1.63 16.37
C LEU A 286 10.01 0.34 17.06
N ASP A 287 11.09 0.35 17.85
CA ASP A 287 11.51 -0.81 18.65
C ASP A 287 10.42 -1.20 19.65
N VAL A 288 9.87 -0.23 20.41
CA VAL A 288 8.76 -0.48 21.34
C VAL A 288 7.54 -1.07 20.64
N LEU A 289 7.17 -0.53 19.46
CA LEU A 289 6.03 -1.02 18.69
C LEU A 289 6.32 -2.36 17.98
N ALA A 290 7.58 -2.66 17.69
CA ALA A 290 7.97 -3.95 17.15
C ALA A 290 7.75 -5.07 18.18
N ASP A 291 8.06 -4.81 19.45
CA ASP A 291 7.82 -5.75 20.54
C ASP A 291 6.32 -5.91 20.82
N GLU A 292 5.61 -4.81 20.98
CA GLU A 292 4.16 -4.82 21.27
C GLU A 292 3.41 -3.74 20.49
N GLU A 293 2.46 -4.15 19.69
CA GLU A 293 1.57 -3.25 18.93
C GLU A 293 0.28 -2.91 19.70
N GLY A 294 -0.44 -1.93 19.18
CA GLY A 294 -1.71 -1.52 19.77
C GLY A 294 -1.57 -0.68 21.04
N LEU A 295 -0.40 -0.13 21.26
CA LEU A 295 -0.11 0.75 22.39
C LEU A 295 -0.71 2.15 22.17
N THR A 296 -1.17 2.76 23.27
CA THR A 296 -1.59 4.16 23.28
C THR A 296 -0.38 5.10 23.39
N LEU A 297 -0.59 6.38 23.10
CA LEU A 297 0.42 7.43 23.28
C LEU A 297 1.04 7.39 24.69
N THR A 298 0.23 7.23 25.71
CA THR A 298 0.69 7.24 27.13
C THR A 298 1.55 6.02 27.44
N GLU A 299 1.16 4.83 26.96
CA GLU A 299 1.93 3.59 27.15
C GLU A 299 3.28 3.66 26.43
N ILE A 300 3.34 4.20 25.21
CA ILE A 300 4.59 4.40 24.48
C ILE A 300 5.48 5.41 25.21
N ALA A 301 4.93 6.56 25.63
CA ALA A 301 5.67 7.59 26.33
C ALA A 301 6.28 7.06 27.65
N LEU A 302 5.51 6.26 28.39
CA LEU A 302 5.98 5.62 29.64
C LEU A 302 7.17 4.68 29.38
N ARG A 303 7.09 3.81 28.37
CA ARG A 303 8.18 2.88 28.02
C ARG A 303 9.45 3.60 27.59
N LEU A 304 9.30 4.72 26.90
CA LEU A 304 10.42 5.55 26.45
C LEU A 304 10.93 6.53 27.54
N ARG A 305 10.29 6.59 28.69
CA ARG A 305 10.57 7.57 29.77
C ARG A 305 10.56 9.01 29.24
N ARG A 306 9.57 9.33 28.40
CA ARG A 306 9.37 10.64 27.77
C ARG A 306 8.01 11.23 28.13
N THR A 307 7.86 12.54 27.86
CA THR A 307 6.55 13.19 28.04
C THR A 307 5.61 12.81 26.88
N PRO A 308 4.30 12.66 27.13
CA PRO A 308 3.32 12.40 26.08
C PRO A 308 3.33 13.45 24.96
N GLY A 309 3.58 14.72 25.29
CA GLY A 309 3.65 15.81 24.28
C GLY A 309 4.75 15.58 23.26
N SER A 310 6.00 15.35 23.72
CA SER A 310 7.13 15.10 22.81
C SER A 310 6.95 13.78 22.02
N THR A 311 6.38 12.77 22.65
CA THR A 311 6.11 11.48 22.00
C THR A 311 5.07 11.62 20.90
N LYS A 312 4.04 12.46 21.08
CA LYS A 312 3.01 12.73 20.07
C LYS A 312 3.59 13.31 18.78
N ASP A 313 4.56 14.22 18.88
CA ASP A 313 5.19 14.81 17.71
C ASP A 313 5.96 13.75 16.90
N TYR A 314 6.71 12.88 17.58
CA TYR A 314 7.41 11.77 16.93
C TYR A 314 6.46 10.77 16.28
N LEU A 315 5.36 10.41 16.95
CA LEU A 315 4.34 9.53 16.38
C LEU A 315 3.70 10.16 15.14
N SER A 316 3.38 11.46 15.19
CA SER A 316 2.87 12.17 14.01
C SER A 316 3.85 12.14 12.83
N TRP A 317 5.16 12.26 13.09
CA TRP A 317 6.16 12.14 12.03
C TRP A 317 6.26 10.73 11.46
N LEU A 318 6.14 9.69 12.29
CA LEU A 318 6.11 8.29 11.82
C LEU A 318 4.84 7.99 11.02
N GLU A 319 3.68 8.54 11.38
CA GLU A 319 2.46 8.47 10.59
C GLU A 319 2.62 9.22 9.25
N ASP A 320 3.27 10.38 9.27
CA ASP A 320 3.52 11.20 8.07
C ASP A 320 4.40 10.50 7.03
N VAL A 321 5.25 9.58 7.46
CA VAL A 321 6.09 8.77 6.57
C VAL A 321 5.55 7.35 6.36
N ASP A 322 4.33 7.07 6.81
CA ASP A 322 3.63 5.79 6.65
C ASP A 322 4.41 4.58 7.22
N LEU A 323 5.12 4.77 8.32
CA LEU A 323 5.75 3.68 9.07
C LEU A 323 4.81 3.08 10.09
N ILE A 324 3.95 3.91 10.69
CA ILE A 324 2.92 3.49 11.64
C ILE A 324 1.56 4.02 11.24
N VAL A 325 0.52 3.42 11.79
CA VAL A 325 -0.87 3.86 11.68
C VAL A 325 -1.50 3.95 13.06
N SER A 326 -2.40 4.90 13.25
CA SER A 326 -3.21 5.01 14.45
C SER A 326 -4.65 4.57 14.15
N ARG A 327 -5.15 3.61 14.92
CA ARG A 327 -6.55 3.18 14.91
C ARG A 327 -7.11 3.24 16.33
N HIS A 328 -8.16 4.01 16.55
CA HIS A 328 -8.77 4.19 17.87
C HIS A 328 -7.74 4.60 18.95
N LYS A 329 -6.83 5.52 18.61
CA LYS A 329 -5.74 6.03 19.46
C LYS A 329 -4.70 4.95 19.87
N ARG A 330 -4.66 3.83 19.16
CA ARG A 330 -3.65 2.77 19.30
C ARG A 330 -2.77 2.74 18.08
N TYR A 331 -1.47 2.60 18.30
CA TYR A 331 -0.44 2.67 17.25
C TYR A 331 0.06 1.28 16.89
N SER A 332 0.22 1.03 15.60
CA SER A 332 0.76 -0.21 15.03
C SER A 332 1.59 0.10 13.81
N PHE A 333 2.42 -0.84 13.37
CA PHE A 333 3.10 -0.71 12.09
C PHE A 333 2.10 -0.65 10.93
N ALA A 334 2.40 0.16 9.93
CA ALA A 334 1.63 0.20 8.67
C ALA A 334 1.87 -1.06 7.81
N ASP A 335 2.99 -1.72 8.04
CA ASP A 335 3.43 -2.92 7.33
C ASP A 335 3.87 -4.00 8.32
N PRO A 336 3.09 -5.09 8.47
CA PRO A 336 3.43 -6.17 9.39
C PRO A 336 4.74 -6.89 9.05
N MET A 337 5.11 -6.96 7.77
CA MET A 337 6.39 -7.55 7.35
C MET A 337 7.56 -6.66 7.79
N LEU A 338 7.41 -5.35 7.70
CA LEU A 338 8.41 -4.40 8.20
C LEU A 338 8.55 -4.50 9.73
N ARG A 339 7.44 -4.71 10.46
CA ARG A 339 7.50 -4.98 11.90
C ARG A 339 8.34 -6.21 12.21
N LEU A 340 8.08 -7.33 11.52
CA LEU A 340 8.84 -8.56 11.68
C LEU A 340 10.34 -8.33 11.39
N TRP A 341 10.64 -7.58 10.33
CA TRP A 341 12.00 -7.22 9.99
C TRP A 341 12.69 -6.37 11.08
N VAL A 342 11.98 -5.38 11.66
CA VAL A 342 12.52 -4.55 12.76
C VAL A 342 12.85 -5.42 13.99
N ARG A 343 11.97 -6.34 14.36
CA ARG A 343 12.21 -7.30 15.46
C ARG A 343 13.46 -8.13 15.24
N LEU A 344 13.72 -8.55 14.00
CA LEU A 344 14.86 -9.38 13.63
C LEU A 344 16.16 -8.58 13.54
N HIS A 345 16.12 -7.43 12.85
CA HIS A 345 17.36 -6.78 12.38
C HIS A 345 17.70 -5.46 13.07
N CYS A 346 16.83 -4.91 13.91
CA CYS A 346 17.13 -3.69 14.66
C CYS A 346 17.64 -3.96 16.09
N GLN A 347 17.89 -5.22 16.42
CA GLN A 347 18.48 -5.63 17.69
C GLN A 347 20.00 -5.43 17.69
N VAL A 348 20.61 -5.40 18.89
CA VAL A 348 22.05 -5.22 19.09
C VAL A 348 22.85 -6.36 18.43
N THR A 349 22.32 -7.58 18.53
CA THR A 349 22.95 -8.78 17.95
C THR A 349 22.24 -9.17 16.67
N PRO A 350 22.99 -9.43 15.56
CA PRO A 350 22.39 -9.97 14.35
C PRO A 350 21.65 -11.28 14.64
N PRO A 351 20.48 -11.53 14.04
CA PRO A 351 19.71 -12.72 14.26
C PRO A 351 20.44 -13.96 13.70
N SER A 352 20.40 -15.07 14.41
CA SER A 352 20.77 -16.38 13.89
C SER A 352 19.68 -16.94 12.95
N GLU A 353 20.01 -17.97 12.20
CA GLU A 353 19.01 -18.67 11.36
C GLU A 353 17.87 -19.25 12.21
N GLU A 354 18.17 -19.73 13.43
CA GLU A 354 17.18 -20.24 14.37
C GLU A 354 16.26 -19.13 14.89
N ASP A 355 16.81 -17.93 15.17
CA ASP A 355 16.02 -16.78 15.58
C ASP A 355 15.04 -16.35 14.46
N ILE A 356 15.54 -16.31 13.22
CA ILE A 356 14.70 -15.99 12.05
C ILE A 356 13.59 -17.01 11.88
N ALA A 357 13.91 -18.31 11.93
CA ALA A 357 12.93 -19.38 11.80
C ALA A 357 11.85 -19.32 12.91
N ARG A 358 12.26 -19.07 14.16
CA ARG A 358 11.37 -18.95 15.30
C ARG A 358 10.42 -17.76 15.15
N GLU A 359 10.93 -16.57 14.81
CA GLU A 359 10.11 -15.37 14.65
C GLU A 359 9.17 -15.46 13.44
N VAL A 360 9.63 -16.06 12.34
CA VAL A 360 8.80 -16.30 11.15
C VAL A 360 7.68 -17.29 11.49
N HIS A 361 7.97 -18.37 12.21
CA HIS A 361 6.96 -19.32 12.62
C HIS A 361 5.90 -18.68 13.53
N ALA A 362 6.33 -17.89 14.52
CA ALA A 362 5.42 -17.14 15.38
C ALA A 362 4.57 -16.13 14.59
N TYR A 363 5.16 -15.44 13.60
CA TYR A 363 4.47 -14.52 12.72
C TYR A 363 3.37 -15.20 11.90
N VAL A 364 3.65 -16.39 11.37
CA VAL A 364 2.69 -17.18 10.58
C VAL A 364 1.58 -17.71 11.48
N LEU A 365 1.92 -18.33 12.63
CA LEU A 365 0.93 -18.87 13.57
C LEU A 365 -0.06 -17.81 14.06
N ALA A 366 0.41 -16.61 14.36
CA ALA A 366 -0.44 -15.51 14.82
C ALA A 366 -1.46 -15.05 13.75
N ARG A 367 -1.27 -15.44 12.49
CA ARG A 367 -2.14 -15.08 11.36
C ARG A 367 -3.03 -16.21 10.88
N LEU A 368 -2.72 -17.43 11.24
CA LEU A 368 -3.59 -18.56 10.89
C LEU A 368 -4.96 -18.36 11.57
N PRO A 369 -6.06 -18.64 10.85
CA PRO A 369 -7.37 -18.62 11.45
C PRO A 369 -7.38 -19.61 12.62
N HIS A 370 -7.70 -19.12 13.82
CA HIS A 370 -7.92 -19.99 14.94
C HIS A 370 -9.14 -20.85 14.61
N SER A 371 -8.94 -22.12 14.34
CA SER A 371 -10.04 -23.08 14.38
C SER A 371 -10.50 -23.12 15.85
N GLU A 372 -11.59 -22.39 16.17
CA GLU A 372 -12.33 -22.70 17.38
C GLU A 372 -12.62 -24.19 17.32
N PRO A 373 -12.25 -24.99 18.35
CA PRO A 373 -12.70 -26.35 18.41
C PRO A 373 -14.23 -26.28 18.35
N ALA A 374 -14.82 -26.83 17.30
CA ALA A 374 -16.23 -27.05 17.24
C ALA A 374 -16.57 -27.84 18.52
N LEU A 375 -17.14 -27.17 19.51
CA LEU A 375 -17.77 -27.82 20.66
C LEU A 375 -18.82 -28.72 20.06
N ALA A 376 -18.46 -29.99 19.97
CA ALA A 376 -19.40 -31.04 19.62
C ALA A 376 -20.57 -30.89 20.59
N MET A 377 -21.68 -30.39 20.10
CA MET A 377 -22.97 -30.48 20.75
C MET A 377 -23.34 -31.97 20.77
N ALA A 378 -22.67 -32.69 21.67
CA ALA A 378 -23.12 -34.03 22.07
C ALA A 378 -24.42 -33.83 22.85
N GLY A 379 -25.46 -34.33 22.29
CA GLY A 379 -26.74 -34.69 22.81
C GLY A 379 -27.14 -34.13 24.19
N VAL A 380 -28.11 -33.21 24.17
CA VAL A 380 -29.07 -33.10 25.29
C VAL A 380 -30.42 -33.52 24.76
N ALA A 381 -30.87 -34.64 25.34
CA ALA A 381 -32.16 -35.22 25.13
C ALA A 381 -33.28 -34.25 25.46
N GLU A 382 -34.40 -34.43 24.75
CA GLU A 382 -35.71 -33.89 25.04
C GLU A 382 -36.04 -33.90 26.55
N ALA A 383 -36.46 -32.76 27.04
CA ALA A 383 -37.32 -32.67 28.22
C ALA A 383 -38.47 -31.73 27.90
N ALA A 384 -39.65 -32.23 28.17
CA ALA A 384 -40.98 -31.72 27.86
C ALA A 384 -41.33 -30.36 28.47
N PRO A 385 -42.41 -29.71 28.04
CA PRO A 385 -42.72 -28.33 28.38
C PRO A 385 -43.44 -28.22 29.74
N GLU A 386 -42.99 -27.34 30.60
CA GLU A 386 -43.73 -26.90 31.76
C GLU A 386 -44.27 -25.46 31.61
N ARG A 387 -45.49 -25.35 32.07
CA ARG A 387 -46.55 -24.34 31.92
C ARG A 387 -46.23 -22.95 32.47
N ASP A 388 -46.83 -21.98 31.86
CA ASP A 388 -47.20 -20.63 32.27
C ASP A 388 -47.07 -20.27 33.75
N LYS A 389 -46.41 -19.12 34.03
CA LYS A 389 -46.76 -18.21 35.14
C LYS A 389 -46.71 -16.75 34.68
N PRO A 390 -47.66 -15.92 35.13
CA PRO A 390 -47.85 -14.58 34.62
C PRO A 390 -46.89 -13.55 35.23
N TRP A 391 -46.60 -12.55 34.45
CA TRP A 391 -45.75 -11.40 34.79
C TRP A 391 -46.39 -10.54 35.88
N GLY A 392 -45.69 -10.32 36.97
CA GLY A 392 -46.00 -9.30 37.97
C GLY A 392 -45.31 -7.99 37.65
N ILE A 393 -46.10 -6.93 37.61
CA ILE A 393 -45.67 -5.54 37.48
C ILE A 393 -45.01 -5.12 38.81
N ILE A 394 -43.78 -4.57 38.73
CA ILE A 394 -43.13 -3.88 39.86
C ILE A 394 -43.21 -2.40 39.58
N GLU A 395 -44.02 -1.67 40.33
CA GLU A 395 -43.97 -0.21 40.46
C GLU A 395 -42.76 0.17 41.31
N ILE A 396 -42.05 1.22 40.84
CA ILE A 396 -40.94 1.84 41.56
C ILE A 396 -41.43 3.21 42.03
N ASP A 397 -41.40 3.43 43.33
CA ASP A 397 -41.46 4.76 43.94
C ASP A 397 -40.11 5.51 43.78
#